data_6a56450ae7b9071ff23e6d1728059c0e
#
_entry.id   6a56450ae7b9071ff23e6d1728059c0e
#
_cell.length_a   1.000
_cell.length_b   1.000
_cell.length_c   1.000
_cell.angle_alpha   90.00
_cell.angle_beta   90.00
_cell.angle_gamma   90.00
#
_symmetry.space_group_name_H-M   'P 1'
#
loop_
_entity.id
_entity.type
_entity.pdbx_description
1 polymer ?
#
loop_
_entity_poly.entity_id
_entity_poly.type
_entity_poly.pdbx_seq_one_letter_code
_entity_poly.pdbx_strand_id
1 'polypeptide(L)'
;MTKIVERKILSLSEIDLADDRLKITDPVLTDSFKASVRDVGILQPPAVVRRGKRWILVSGWKRISACRELGVTSVPVCVLDAPRDIQAFLWAVGENLAVRELSILEKAKVLARLRKFGLPASEILEKIMPMLGIPGRKTYLDLHLAIDRLSPEAKHMIIAKNLPIAVVQMLSVFSRRDLEALLPLLRPFGQNKQREFLEDLSEIARRRRVTPRQILGNPEIAAILSNDRWPAVQKSERVRASVKRMRHPRLTAWETEFGTALKKLGWPEDIGLEPSPFFEDDRMTVTFSFKTADEFRRRVDRLHNLAADERIRILWRHEKKPRTPRV
;
A
#
# COMPACT_ATOMS: atom_id res chain seq x y z
N MET A 1 4.90 -22.37 30.53
CA MET A 1 4.27 -22.68 29.21
C MET A 1 2.76 -22.58 29.39
N THR A 2 2.03 -21.84 28.53
CA THR A 2 0.56 -21.80 28.55
C THR A 2 0.02 -23.14 28.08
N LYS A 3 -0.91 -23.75 28.84
CA LYS A 3 -1.49 -25.05 28.58
C LYS A 3 -3.00 -24.98 28.55
N ILE A 4 -3.66 -25.86 27.79
CA ILE A 4 -5.08 -26.11 27.92
C ILE A 4 -5.26 -26.95 29.17
N VAL A 5 -6.08 -26.46 30.12
CA VAL A 5 -6.32 -27.14 31.41
C VAL A 5 -7.67 -27.82 31.44
N GLU A 6 -8.67 -27.31 30.70
CA GLU A 6 -10.02 -27.81 30.74
C GLU A 6 -10.73 -27.57 29.40
N ARG A 7 -11.71 -28.45 29.08
CA ARG A 7 -12.72 -28.22 28.06
C ARG A 7 -14.07 -28.00 28.73
N LYS A 8 -14.77 -26.94 28.33
CA LYS A 8 -16.02 -26.55 28.99
C LYS A 8 -17.02 -26.05 27.94
N ILE A 9 -18.30 -26.14 28.24
CA ILE A 9 -19.36 -25.47 27.48
C ILE A 9 -19.68 -24.16 28.20
N LEU A 10 -19.61 -23.04 27.48
CA LEU A 10 -19.93 -21.72 28.00
C LEU A 10 -21.08 -21.11 27.20
N SER A 11 -21.95 -20.36 27.91
CA SER A 11 -22.87 -19.45 27.23
C SER A 11 -22.07 -18.35 26.54
N LEU A 12 -22.48 -17.92 25.33
CA LEU A 12 -21.89 -16.79 24.64
C LEU A 12 -21.98 -15.49 25.44
N SER A 13 -22.96 -15.36 26.33
CA SER A 13 -23.14 -14.23 27.25
C SER A 13 -22.07 -14.16 28.35
N GLU A 14 -21.40 -15.28 28.66
CA GLU A 14 -20.32 -15.32 29.65
C GLU A 14 -18.97 -14.87 29.05
N ILE A 15 -18.86 -14.83 27.70
CA ILE A 15 -17.65 -14.47 27.00
C ILE A 15 -17.70 -12.97 26.71
N ASP A 16 -16.70 -12.22 27.20
CA ASP A 16 -16.58 -10.80 26.94
C ASP A 16 -16.00 -10.55 25.53
N LEU A 17 -16.89 -10.33 24.58
CA LEU A 17 -16.52 -10.05 23.17
C LEU A 17 -16.17 -8.58 22.94
N ALA A 18 -16.41 -7.70 23.89
CA ALA A 18 -15.99 -6.30 23.82
C ALA A 18 -14.50 -6.14 24.17
N ASP A 19 -13.95 -7.08 24.93
CA ASP A 19 -12.54 -7.11 25.27
C ASP A 19 -11.71 -7.71 24.12
N ASP A 20 -11.16 -6.85 23.28
CA ASP A 20 -10.39 -7.22 22.08
C ASP A 20 -8.88 -7.26 22.30
N ARG A 21 -8.40 -7.12 23.56
CA ARG A 21 -6.97 -7.01 23.87
C ARG A 21 -6.12 -8.19 23.36
N LEU A 22 -6.72 -9.37 23.23
CA LEU A 22 -6.05 -10.58 22.73
C LEU A 22 -6.38 -10.89 21.26
N LYS A 23 -7.16 -10.05 20.60
CA LYS A 23 -7.59 -10.24 19.22
C LYS A 23 -6.50 -9.83 18.23
N ILE A 24 -6.09 -10.77 17.37
CA ILE A 24 -5.09 -10.53 16.31
C ILE A 24 -5.79 -10.13 15.03
N THR A 25 -6.79 -10.90 14.59
CA THR A 25 -7.47 -10.78 13.30
C THR A 25 -8.90 -10.29 13.48
N ASP A 26 -9.32 -9.35 12.63
CA ASP A 26 -10.74 -9.02 12.53
C ASP A 26 -11.42 -10.04 11.62
N PRO A 27 -12.42 -10.79 12.12
CA PRO A 27 -13.01 -11.91 11.40
C PRO A 27 -13.81 -11.41 10.20
N VAL A 28 -13.53 -11.96 9.02
CA VAL A 28 -14.38 -11.84 7.84
C VAL A 28 -15.19 -13.12 7.72
N LEU A 29 -16.50 -13.04 7.91
CA LEU A 29 -17.40 -14.17 7.77
C LEU A 29 -17.81 -14.32 6.31
N THR A 30 -17.65 -15.53 5.78
CA THR A 30 -18.20 -15.94 4.48
C THR A 30 -19.41 -16.83 4.70
N ASP A 31 -20.34 -16.86 3.73
CA ASP A 31 -21.52 -17.70 3.82
C ASP A 31 -21.16 -19.18 3.88
N SER A 32 -20.13 -19.61 3.15
CA SER A 32 -19.58 -20.96 3.23
C SER A 32 -19.08 -21.32 4.63
N PHE A 33 -18.42 -20.39 5.33
CA PHE A 33 -17.97 -20.63 6.70
C PHE A 33 -19.12 -20.71 7.68
N LYS A 34 -20.15 -19.86 7.53
CA LYS A 34 -21.38 -19.91 8.35
C LYS A 34 -22.14 -21.21 8.11
N ALA A 35 -22.26 -21.64 6.86
CA ALA A 35 -22.87 -22.93 6.52
C ALA A 35 -22.11 -24.09 7.20
N SER A 36 -20.79 -24.12 7.12
CA SER A 36 -19.98 -25.15 7.79
C SER A 36 -20.20 -25.17 9.30
N VAL A 37 -20.27 -24.00 9.95
CA VAL A 37 -20.55 -23.94 11.42
C VAL A 37 -21.96 -24.40 11.73
N ARG A 38 -22.94 -24.12 10.87
CA ARG A 38 -24.32 -24.57 11.02
C ARG A 38 -24.45 -26.10 10.89
N ASP A 39 -23.81 -26.68 9.89
CA ASP A 39 -24.00 -28.07 9.47
C ASP A 39 -23.15 -29.04 10.30
N VAL A 40 -21.94 -28.64 10.66
CA VAL A 40 -20.93 -29.49 11.32
C VAL A 40 -20.65 -29.05 12.76
N GLY A 41 -21.03 -27.83 13.14
CA GLY A 41 -20.70 -27.26 14.45
C GLY A 41 -19.25 -26.72 14.53
N ILE A 42 -18.76 -26.55 15.77
CA ILE A 42 -17.41 -26.11 16.08
C ILE A 42 -16.50 -27.32 16.26
N LEU A 43 -15.75 -27.67 15.22
CA LEU A 43 -14.76 -28.78 15.29
C LEU A 43 -13.55 -28.45 16.16
N GLN A 44 -13.05 -27.21 16.10
CA GLN A 44 -11.98 -26.72 16.94
C GLN A 44 -12.54 -25.72 17.97
N PRO A 45 -12.62 -26.06 19.26
CA PRO A 45 -13.12 -25.17 20.27
C PRO A 45 -12.29 -23.87 20.36
N PRO A 46 -12.93 -22.68 20.44
CA PRO A 46 -12.25 -21.41 20.77
C PRO A 46 -11.50 -21.51 22.09
N ALA A 47 -10.40 -20.77 22.23
CA ALA A 47 -9.66 -20.70 23.47
C ALA A 47 -10.06 -19.47 24.28
N VAL A 48 -10.21 -19.62 25.57
CA VAL A 48 -10.58 -18.57 26.53
C VAL A 48 -9.66 -18.59 27.75
N VAL A 49 -9.51 -17.42 28.38
CA VAL A 49 -8.91 -17.29 29.72
C VAL A 49 -9.89 -16.65 30.69
N ARG A 50 -9.82 -17.03 31.96
CA ARG A 50 -10.64 -16.41 32.99
C ARG A 50 -9.96 -15.14 33.51
N ARG A 51 -10.73 -14.05 33.63
CA ARG A 51 -10.32 -12.79 34.26
C ARG A 51 -11.42 -12.32 35.23
N GLY A 52 -11.21 -12.56 36.50
CA GLY A 52 -12.24 -12.32 37.50
C GLY A 52 -13.48 -13.19 37.23
N LYS A 53 -14.63 -12.55 37.02
CA LYS A 53 -15.91 -13.23 36.73
C LYS A 53 -16.16 -13.47 35.25
N ARG A 54 -15.34 -12.94 34.33
CA ARG A 54 -15.55 -12.99 32.87
C ARG A 54 -14.60 -13.94 32.18
N TRP A 55 -15.03 -14.44 31.04
CA TRP A 55 -14.19 -15.20 30.10
C TRP A 55 -13.76 -14.29 28.97
N ILE A 56 -12.44 -14.15 28.75
CA ILE A 56 -11.87 -13.36 27.67
C ILE A 56 -11.49 -14.31 26.53
N LEU A 57 -11.93 -13.99 25.31
CA LEU A 57 -11.63 -14.79 24.12
C LEU A 57 -10.17 -14.58 23.70
N VAL A 58 -9.41 -15.66 23.63
CA VAL A 58 -8.00 -15.69 23.22
C VAL A 58 -7.89 -15.97 21.72
N SER A 59 -8.58 -17.01 21.25
CA SER A 59 -8.61 -17.39 19.83
C SER A 59 -9.99 -17.88 19.42
N GLY A 60 -10.21 -18.01 18.09
CA GLY A 60 -11.49 -18.48 17.57
C GLY A 60 -12.53 -17.38 17.33
N TRP A 61 -12.12 -16.13 17.20
CA TRP A 61 -12.99 -14.97 16.93
C TRP A 61 -13.95 -15.19 15.76
N LYS A 62 -13.48 -15.79 14.66
CA LYS A 62 -14.31 -16.10 13.49
C LYS A 62 -15.42 -17.11 13.83
N ARG A 63 -15.10 -18.14 14.63
CA ARG A 63 -16.03 -19.17 15.07
C ARG A 63 -17.10 -18.58 15.98
N ILE A 64 -16.71 -17.80 16.98
CA ILE A 64 -17.63 -17.13 17.90
C ILE A 64 -18.53 -16.13 17.15
N SER A 65 -17.99 -15.36 16.21
CA SER A 65 -18.80 -14.43 15.41
C SER A 65 -19.84 -15.17 14.57
N ALA A 66 -19.49 -16.31 13.95
CA ALA A 66 -20.45 -17.13 13.21
C ALA A 66 -21.52 -17.70 14.10
N CYS A 67 -21.18 -18.23 15.28
CA CYS A 67 -22.16 -18.72 16.27
C CYS A 67 -23.16 -17.64 16.69
N ARG A 68 -22.67 -16.41 16.91
CA ARG A 68 -23.52 -15.28 17.26
C ARG A 68 -24.53 -14.94 16.16
N GLU A 69 -24.08 -14.91 14.89
CA GLU A 69 -24.97 -14.66 13.74
C GLU A 69 -25.98 -15.78 13.51
N LEU A 70 -25.61 -17.03 13.87
CA LEU A 70 -26.48 -18.20 13.75
C LEU A 70 -27.42 -18.37 14.94
N GLY A 71 -27.38 -17.50 15.96
CA GLY A 71 -28.23 -17.61 17.16
C GLY A 71 -27.83 -18.72 18.11
N VAL A 72 -26.62 -19.29 18.00
CA VAL A 72 -26.12 -20.30 18.94
C VAL A 72 -25.88 -19.66 20.30
N THR A 73 -26.42 -20.24 21.35
CA THR A 73 -26.37 -19.67 22.71
C THR A 73 -25.20 -20.18 23.54
N SER A 74 -24.68 -21.37 23.24
CA SER A 74 -23.59 -21.99 24.01
C SER A 74 -22.58 -22.65 23.07
N VAL A 75 -21.30 -22.61 23.44
CA VAL A 75 -20.21 -23.12 22.63
C VAL A 75 -19.20 -23.91 23.46
N PRO A 76 -18.63 -25.00 22.91
CA PRO A 76 -17.47 -25.65 23.53
C PRO A 76 -16.25 -24.75 23.45
N VAL A 77 -15.51 -24.64 24.56
CA VAL A 77 -14.27 -23.83 24.64
C VAL A 77 -13.14 -24.62 25.28
N CYS A 78 -11.92 -24.23 24.97
CA CYS A 78 -10.72 -24.66 25.68
C CYS A 78 -10.29 -23.56 26.67
N VAL A 79 -10.21 -23.90 27.94
CA VAL A 79 -9.73 -22.98 28.99
C VAL A 79 -8.20 -23.03 29.04
N LEU A 80 -7.53 -21.87 28.96
CA LEU A 80 -6.09 -21.76 29.06
C LEU A 80 -5.66 -21.38 30.46
N ASP A 81 -4.59 -22.02 30.94
CA ASP A 81 -3.82 -21.56 32.11
C ASP A 81 -2.79 -20.51 31.62
N ALA A 82 -3.20 -19.25 31.66
CA ALA A 82 -2.38 -18.12 31.28
C ALA A 82 -2.63 -16.96 32.27
N PRO A 83 -1.89 -16.90 33.38
CA PRO A 83 -2.13 -15.90 34.44
C PRO A 83 -1.90 -14.46 33.97
N ARG A 84 -1.06 -14.24 32.98
CA ARG A 84 -0.82 -12.92 32.38
C ARG A 84 -1.33 -12.83 30.95
N ASP A 85 -1.87 -11.67 30.55
CA ASP A 85 -2.42 -11.45 29.21
C ASP A 85 -1.38 -11.67 28.10
N ILE A 86 -0.11 -11.31 28.35
CA ILE A 86 0.96 -11.58 27.41
C ILE A 86 1.14 -13.06 27.07
N GLN A 87 0.94 -13.95 28.08
CA GLN A 87 1.05 -15.39 27.85
C GLN A 87 -0.09 -15.92 27.00
N ALA A 88 -1.33 -15.46 27.28
CA ALA A 88 -2.50 -15.79 26.50
C ALA A 88 -2.36 -15.26 25.05
N PHE A 89 -1.82 -14.05 24.90
CA PHE A 89 -1.62 -13.45 23.57
C PHE A 89 -0.55 -14.18 22.77
N LEU A 90 0.60 -14.54 23.38
CA LEU A 90 1.64 -15.33 22.72
C LEU A 90 1.12 -16.72 22.29
N TRP A 91 0.22 -17.32 23.09
CA TRP A 91 -0.45 -18.57 22.72
C TRP A 91 -1.32 -18.34 21.47
N ALA A 92 -2.12 -17.27 21.43
CA ALA A 92 -2.92 -16.93 20.26
C ALA A 92 -2.07 -16.66 19.01
N VAL A 93 -0.92 -16.02 19.14
CA VAL A 93 0.03 -15.82 18.05
C VAL A 93 0.53 -17.16 17.54
N GLY A 94 0.97 -18.06 18.43
CA GLY A 94 1.46 -19.37 18.05
C GLY A 94 0.40 -20.25 17.36
N GLU A 95 -0.86 -20.24 17.86
CA GLU A 95 -1.98 -20.97 17.23
C GLU A 95 -2.24 -20.46 15.80
N ASN A 96 -2.26 -19.15 15.59
CA ASN A 96 -2.45 -18.59 14.24
C ASN A 96 -1.30 -18.94 13.30
N LEU A 97 -0.05 -18.85 13.75
CA LEU A 97 1.12 -19.18 12.94
C LEU A 97 1.21 -20.65 12.58
N ALA A 98 0.67 -21.55 13.40
CA ALA A 98 0.60 -22.98 13.10
C ALA A 98 -0.33 -23.30 11.91
N VAL A 99 -1.26 -22.40 11.58
CA VAL A 99 -2.29 -22.61 10.55
C VAL A 99 -2.03 -21.80 9.28
N ARG A 100 -1.49 -20.59 9.41
CA ARG A 100 -1.29 -19.66 8.28
C ARG A 100 -0.23 -18.60 8.56
N GLU A 101 0.24 -17.95 7.52
CA GLU A 101 0.98 -16.72 7.68
C GLU A 101 0.07 -15.57 8.11
N LEU A 102 0.63 -14.69 8.95
CA LEU A 102 -0.01 -13.44 9.30
C LEU A 102 0.25 -12.38 8.23
N SER A 103 -0.77 -11.61 7.88
CA SER A 103 -0.64 -10.44 7.02
C SER A 103 0.25 -9.37 7.67
N ILE A 104 0.74 -8.42 6.87
CA ILE A 104 1.57 -7.31 7.38
C ILE A 104 0.85 -6.51 8.48
N LEU A 105 -0.46 -6.33 8.38
CA LEU A 105 -1.27 -5.62 9.38
C LEU A 105 -1.40 -6.42 10.68
N GLU A 106 -1.57 -7.73 10.58
CA GLU A 106 -1.62 -8.61 11.75
C GLU A 106 -0.26 -8.67 12.44
N LYS A 107 0.83 -8.80 11.68
CA LYS A 107 2.21 -8.72 12.22
C LYS A 107 2.43 -7.39 12.96
N ALA A 108 1.99 -6.28 12.38
CA ALA A 108 2.07 -4.95 13.00
C ALA A 108 1.27 -4.89 14.31
N LYS A 109 0.02 -5.39 14.30
CA LYS A 109 -0.85 -5.45 15.49
C LYS A 109 -0.23 -6.33 16.59
N VAL A 110 0.34 -7.48 16.24
CA VAL A 110 1.03 -8.37 17.19
C VAL A 110 2.18 -7.65 17.87
N LEU A 111 3.07 -7.02 17.11
CA LEU A 111 4.23 -6.30 17.67
C LEU A 111 3.79 -5.13 18.55
N ALA A 112 2.80 -4.35 18.13
CA ALA A 112 2.26 -3.25 18.92
C ALA A 112 1.60 -3.72 20.24
N ARG A 113 0.85 -4.82 20.21
CA ARG A 113 0.23 -5.41 21.42
C ARG A 113 1.28 -5.94 22.40
N LEU A 114 2.31 -6.63 21.92
CA LEU A 114 3.39 -7.13 22.77
C LEU A 114 4.15 -5.99 23.45
N ARG A 115 4.38 -4.87 22.74
CA ARG A 115 4.93 -3.65 23.34
C ARG A 115 4.01 -3.09 24.45
N LYS A 116 2.68 -3.05 24.22
CA LYS A 116 1.71 -2.62 25.24
C LYS A 116 1.66 -3.55 26.45
N PHE A 117 1.90 -4.84 26.27
CA PHE A 117 2.03 -5.79 27.37
C PHE A 117 3.36 -5.73 28.10
N GLY A 118 4.24 -4.81 27.72
CA GLY A 118 5.53 -4.58 28.40
C GLY A 118 6.66 -5.51 27.95
N LEU A 119 6.52 -6.23 26.83
CA LEU A 119 7.61 -7.06 26.34
C LEU A 119 8.81 -6.17 25.92
N PRO A 120 10.04 -6.45 26.41
CA PRO A 120 11.22 -5.68 26.04
C PRO A 120 11.47 -5.70 24.53
N ALA A 121 12.01 -4.58 24.00
CA ALA A 121 12.33 -4.50 22.57
C ALA A 121 13.34 -5.55 22.13
N SER A 122 14.34 -5.84 22.96
CA SER A 122 15.34 -6.90 22.69
C SER A 122 14.68 -8.26 22.47
N GLU A 123 13.76 -8.65 23.33
CA GLU A 123 13.06 -9.94 23.20
C GLU A 123 12.14 -9.97 21.97
N ILE A 124 11.52 -8.87 21.60
CA ILE A 124 10.74 -8.74 20.37
C ILE A 124 11.65 -8.93 19.16
N LEU A 125 12.81 -8.26 19.12
CA LEU A 125 13.75 -8.35 18.00
C LEU A 125 14.34 -9.74 17.83
N GLU A 126 14.74 -10.37 18.95
CA GLU A 126 15.48 -11.63 18.93
C GLU A 126 14.59 -12.87 18.77
N LYS A 127 13.37 -12.86 19.33
CA LYS A 127 12.51 -14.04 19.39
C LYS A 127 11.24 -13.89 18.55
N ILE A 128 10.53 -12.77 18.72
CA ILE A 128 9.19 -12.63 18.13
C ILE A 128 9.25 -12.30 16.66
N MET A 129 10.08 -11.35 16.25
CA MET A 129 10.17 -10.95 14.85
C MET A 129 10.63 -12.09 13.94
N PRO A 130 11.68 -12.88 14.26
CA PRO A 130 12.03 -14.07 13.48
C PRO A 130 10.88 -15.09 13.38
N MET A 131 10.17 -15.33 14.49
CA MET A 131 8.99 -16.21 14.50
C MET A 131 7.88 -15.72 13.55
N LEU A 132 7.75 -14.41 13.38
CA LEU A 132 6.81 -13.78 12.43
C LEU A 132 7.36 -13.71 10.99
N GLY A 133 8.56 -14.21 10.72
CA GLY A 133 9.23 -14.08 9.43
C GLY A 133 9.69 -12.65 9.11
N ILE A 134 10.00 -11.85 10.15
CA ILE A 134 10.48 -10.46 10.04
C ILE A 134 11.94 -10.42 10.51
N PRO A 135 12.85 -9.75 9.77
CA PRO A 135 14.22 -9.57 10.25
C PRO A 135 14.24 -8.84 11.61
N GLY A 136 15.00 -9.37 12.57
CA GLY A 136 15.13 -8.85 13.94
C GLY A 136 15.91 -7.54 14.04
N ARG A 137 15.52 -6.50 13.29
CA ARG A 137 16.16 -5.18 13.25
C ARG A 137 15.21 -4.10 13.72
N LYS A 138 15.72 -3.13 14.46
CA LYS A 138 14.92 -2.01 14.98
C LYS A 138 14.13 -1.27 13.89
N THR A 139 14.72 -1.07 12.71
CA THR A 139 14.07 -0.40 11.60
C THR A 139 12.76 -1.09 11.15
N TYR A 140 12.75 -2.43 11.13
CA TYR A 140 11.53 -3.19 10.82
C TYR A 140 10.51 -3.16 11.96
N LEU A 141 10.96 -3.14 13.23
CA LEU A 141 10.05 -2.96 14.36
C LEU A 141 9.37 -1.60 14.28
N ASP A 142 10.14 -0.53 14.10
CA ASP A 142 9.62 0.83 14.00
C ASP A 142 8.62 0.97 12.84
N LEU A 143 8.92 0.34 11.69
CA LEU A 143 8.01 0.27 10.54
C LEU A 143 6.67 -0.39 10.92
N HIS A 144 6.69 -1.55 11.55
CA HIS A 144 5.45 -2.25 11.91
C HIS A 144 4.64 -1.49 12.98
N LEU A 145 5.31 -0.84 13.93
CA LEU A 145 4.65 0.02 14.89
C LEU A 145 4.00 1.26 14.22
N ALA A 146 4.62 1.79 13.18
CA ALA A 146 4.03 2.87 12.37
C ALA A 146 2.84 2.37 11.55
N ILE A 147 2.91 1.18 10.97
CA ILE A 147 1.79 0.54 10.26
C ILE A 147 0.58 0.33 11.20
N ASP A 148 0.82 -0.09 12.44
CA ASP A 148 -0.29 -0.27 13.40
C ASP A 148 -1.03 1.03 13.71
N ARG A 149 -0.36 2.18 13.61
CA ARG A 149 -0.94 3.51 13.84
C ARG A 149 -1.69 4.09 12.63
N LEU A 150 -1.60 3.46 11.46
CA LEU A 150 -2.32 3.91 10.27
C LEU A 150 -3.83 3.95 10.50
N SER A 151 -4.51 4.86 9.80
CA SER A 151 -5.96 4.95 9.85
C SER A 151 -6.64 3.67 9.30
N PRO A 152 -7.88 3.37 9.70
CA PRO A 152 -8.62 2.23 9.16
C PRO A 152 -8.71 2.25 7.63
N GLU A 153 -8.87 3.42 7.03
CA GLU A 153 -8.95 3.60 5.57
C GLU A 153 -7.62 3.23 4.89
N ALA A 154 -6.47 3.64 5.47
CA ALA A 154 -5.15 3.27 4.97
C ALA A 154 -4.92 1.76 5.09
N LYS A 155 -5.27 1.16 6.24
CA LYS A 155 -5.19 -0.29 6.46
C LYS A 155 -6.07 -1.06 5.47
N HIS A 156 -7.30 -0.59 5.25
CA HIS A 156 -8.21 -1.19 4.26
C HIS A 156 -7.62 -1.14 2.85
N MET A 157 -7.05 0.00 2.44
CA MET A 157 -6.42 0.13 1.13
C MET A 157 -5.21 -0.81 0.96
N ILE A 158 -4.39 -0.97 2.01
CA ILE A 158 -3.24 -1.90 2.01
C ILE A 158 -3.71 -3.32 1.69
N ILE A 159 -4.78 -3.78 2.32
CA ILE A 159 -5.34 -5.13 2.10
C ILE A 159 -6.00 -5.21 0.72
N ALA A 160 -6.95 -4.31 0.42
CA ALA A 160 -7.77 -4.36 -0.79
C ALA A 160 -6.94 -4.26 -2.08
N LYS A 161 -5.82 -3.56 -2.05
CA LYS A 161 -4.89 -3.39 -3.18
C LYS A 161 -3.68 -4.32 -3.12
N ASN A 162 -3.54 -5.13 -2.08
CA ASN A 162 -2.36 -5.97 -1.83
C ASN A 162 -1.05 -5.17 -2.03
N LEU A 163 -0.93 -4.06 -1.31
CA LEU A 163 0.16 -3.11 -1.54
C LEU A 163 1.53 -3.71 -1.20
N PRO A 164 2.55 -3.52 -2.07
CA PRO A 164 3.92 -3.91 -1.77
C PRO A 164 4.44 -3.23 -0.49
N ILE A 165 5.32 -3.92 0.23
CA ILE A 165 5.91 -3.42 1.48
C ILE A 165 6.55 -2.02 1.32
N ALA A 166 7.17 -1.74 0.16
CA ALA A 166 7.77 -0.44 -0.12
C ALA A 166 6.74 0.70 -0.12
N VAL A 167 5.54 0.47 -0.69
CA VAL A 167 4.44 1.45 -0.68
C VAL A 167 3.88 1.61 0.73
N VAL A 168 3.71 0.51 1.46
CA VAL A 168 3.25 0.55 2.87
C VAL A 168 4.25 1.33 3.75
N GLN A 169 5.55 1.15 3.52
CA GLN A 169 6.59 1.89 4.20
C GLN A 169 6.49 3.40 3.94
N MET A 170 6.26 3.81 2.69
CA MET A 170 6.05 5.22 2.36
C MET A 170 4.82 5.80 3.05
N LEU A 171 3.70 5.07 3.07
CA LEU A 171 2.49 5.50 3.76
C LEU A 171 2.70 5.63 5.27
N SER A 172 3.51 4.76 5.88
CA SER A 172 3.71 4.72 7.33
C SER A 172 4.47 5.93 7.91
N VAL A 173 5.18 6.69 7.07
CA VAL A 173 5.91 7.90 7.50
C VAL A 173 5.09 9.18 7.38
N PHE A 174 3.93 9.13 6.70
CA PHE A 174 3.06 10.30 6.56
C PHE A 174 2.18 10.50 7.79
N SER A 175 1.90 11.77 8.11
CA SER A 175 0.96 12.09 9.17
C SER A 175 -0.46 11.64 8.82
N ARG A 176 -1.33 11.50 9.82
CA ARG A 176 -2.74 11.17 9.59
C ARG A 176 -3.41 12.17 8.64
N ARG A 177 -3.12 13.47 8.79
CA ARG A 177 -3.68 14.53 7.93
C ARG A 177 -3.18 14.46 6.48
N ASP A 178 -1.92 14.06 6.28
CA ASP A 178 -1.39 13.83 4.93
C ASP A 178 -2.08 12.63 4.29
N LEU A 179 -2.26 11.53 5.03
CA LEU A 179 -2.95 10.33 4.53
C LEU A 179 -4.41 10.62 4.17
N GLU A 180 -5.14 11.36 4.97
CA GLU A 180 -6.52 11.78 4.68
C GLU A 180 -6.63 12.51 3.33
N ALA A 181 -5.64 13.32 2.98
CA ALA A 181 -5.58 14.01 1.69
C ALA A 181 -5.11 13.11 0.52
N LEU A 182 -4.22 12.16 0.79
CA LEU A 182 -3.59 11.32 -0.22
C LEU A 182 -4.42 10.10 -0.62
N LEU A 183 -5.09 9.44 0.34
CA LEU A 183 -5.80 8.18 0.10
C LEU A 183 -6.85 8.26 -1.02
N PRO A 184 -7.67 9.32 -1.13
CA PRO A 184 -8.62 9.45 -2.24
C PRO A 184 -7.94 9.48 -3.61
N LEU A 185 -6.75 10.10 -3.69
CA LEU A 185 -5.97 10.21 -4.92
C LEU A 185 -5.27 8.90 -5.31
N LEU A 186 -4.89 8.11 -4.31
CA LEU A 186 -4.22 6.82 -4.53
C LEU A 186 -5.19 5.70 -4.93
N ARG A 187 -6.46 5.78 -4.53
CA ARG A 187 -7.47 4.75 -4.81
C ARG A 187 -7.58 4.34 -6.28
N PRO A 188 -7.61 5.25 -7.27
CA PRO A 188 -7.74 4.87 -8.67
C PRO A 188 -6.49 4.24 -9.26
N PHE A 189 -5.33 4.39 -8.63
CA PHE A 189 -4.06 3.95 -9.19
C PHE A 189 -3.78 2.46 -8.94
N GLY A 190 -3.12 1.82 -9.90
CA GLY A 190 -2.43 0.55 -9.69
C GLY A 190 -1.12 0.76 -8.91
N GLN A 191 -0.53 -0.34 -8.43
CA GLN A 191 0.62 -0.33 -7.51
C GLN A 191 1.82 0.48 -8.01
N ASN A 192 2.16 0.40 -9.31
CA ASN A 192 3.30 1.14 -9.87
C ASN A 192 3.05 2.65 -9.84
N LYS A 193 1.87 3.11 -10.24
CA LYS A 193 1.51 4.53 -10.21
C LYS A 193 1.43 5.06 -8.78
N GLN A 194 0.95 4.26 -7.83
CA GLN A 194 0.94 4.63 -6.41
C GLN A 194 2.36 4.83 -5.89
N ARG A 195 3.27 3.90 -6.21
CA ARG A 195 4.67 4.00 -5.80
C ARG A 195 5.32 5.25 -6.38
N GLU A 196 5.25 5.45 -7.69
CA GLU A 196 5.82 6.63 -8.36
C GLU A 196 5.29 7.94 -7.77
N PHE A 197 3.97 8.03 -7.57
CA PHE A 197 3.35 9.23 -7.01
C PHE A 197 3.82 9.54 -5.58
N LEU A 198 3.95 8.51 -4.74
CA LEU A 198 4.44 8.66 -3.37
C LEU A 198 5.94 8.99 -3.33
N GLU A 199 6.75 8.41 -4.24
CA GLU A 199 8.16 8.76 -4.41
C GLU A 199 8.32 10.22 -4.80
N ASP A 200 7.55 10.68 -5.81
CA ASP A 200 7.57 12.07 -6.26
C ASP A 200 7.21 13.04 -5.14
N LEU A 201 6.12 12.76 -4.41
CA LEU A 201 5.69 13.57 -3.27
C LEU A 201 6.72 13.61 -2.15
N SER A 202 7.27 12.44 -1.78
CA SER A 202 8.26 12.33 -0.71
C SER A 202 9.53 13.11 -1.03
N GLU A 203 9.98 13.06 -2.30
CA GLU A 203 11.16 13.79 -2.72
C GLU A 203 10.94 15.31 -2.74
N ILE A 204 9.79 15.76 -3.27
CA ILE A 204 9.43 17.19 -3.24
C ILE A 204 9.32 17.67 -1.78
N ALA A 205 8.63 16.90 -0.92
CA ALA A 205 8.45 17.21 0.48
C ALA A 205 9.81 17.39 1.19
N ARG A 206 10.74 16.45 0.99
CA ARG A 206 12.10 16.50 1.53
C ARG A 206 12.89 17.69 1.01
N ARG A 207 12.88 17.93 -0.33
CA ARG A 207 13.67 18.99 -0.98
C ARG A 207 13.17 20.38 -0.59
N ARG A 208 11.85 20.57 -0.50
CA ARG A 208 11.23 21.87 -0.18
C ARG A 208 10.95 22.06 1.31
N ARG A 209 11.16 21.04 2.14
CA ARG A 209 10.85 21.01 3.58
C ARG A 209 9.38 21.32 3.87
N VAL A 210 8.50 20.73 3.10
CA VAL A 210 7.03 20.88 3.21
C VAL A 210 6.36 19.51 3.38
N THR A 211 5.12 19.50 3.86
CA THR A 211 4.34 18.26 3.97
C THR A 211 3.67 17.91 2.63
N PRO A 212 3.31 16.62 2.40
CA PRO A 212 2.50 16.22 1.25
C PRO A 212 1.21 17.02 1.11
N ARG A 213 0.53 17.32 2.21
CA ARG A 213 -0.68 18.14 2.21
C ARG A 213 -0.43 19.56 1.71
N GLN A 214 0.70 20.16 2.06
CA GLN A 214 1.08 21.50 1.55
C GLN A 214 1.38 21.47 0.04
N ILE A 215 1.96 20.38 -0.46
CA ILE A 215 2.16 20.18 -1.92
C ILE A 215 0.79 20.10 -2.61
N LEU A 216 -0.15 19.33 -2.07
CA LEU A 216 -1.51 19.21 -2.60
C LEU A 216 -2.31 20.51 -2.49
N GLY A 217 -1.96 21.39 -1.56
CA GLY A 217 -2.51 22.75 -1.42
C GLY A 217 -1.96 23.78 -2.43
N ASN A 218 -1.05 23.38 -3.33
CA ASN A 218 -0.60 24.26 -4.41
C ASN A 218 -1.80 24.73 -5.24
N PRO A 219 -1.89 26.02 -5.63
CA PRO A 219 -3.03 26.57 -6.36
C PRO A 219 -3.46 25.78 -7.59
N GLU A 220 -2.51 25.29 -8.40
CA GLU A 220 -2.78 24.45 -9.58
C GLU A 220 -3.45 23.14 -9.18
N ILE A 221 -2.93 22.46 -8.16
CA ILE A 221 -3.48 21.17 -7.68
C ILE A 221 -4.84 21.40 -7.00
N ALA A 222 -4.97 22.45 -6.19
CA ALA A 222 -6.23 22.79 -5.54
C ALA A 222 -7.35 23.06 -6.55
N ALA A 223 -7.05 23.76 -7.66
CA ALA A 223 -7.99 23.96 -8.76
C ALA A 223 -8.41 22.64 -9.44
N ILE A 224 -7.49 21.68 -9.58
CA ILE A 224 -7.83 20.34 -10.09
C ILE A 224 -8.78 19.61 -9.12
N LEU A 225 -8.50 19.67 -7.84
CA LEU A 225 -9.26 18.96 -6.81
C LEU A 225 -10.68 19.52 -6.62
N SER A 226 -10.84 20.85 -6.72
CA SER A 226 -12.13 21.55 -6.59
C SER A 226 -13.02 21.48 -7.85
N ASN A 227 -12.53 20.98 -8.97
CA ASN A 227 -13.30 20.92 -10.20
C ASN A 227 -14.28 19.74 -10.20
N ASP A 228 -15.56 19.97 -9.94
CA ASP A 228 -16.59 18.94 -9.83
C ASP A 228 -16.97 18.26 -11.16
N ARG A 229 -16.55 18.83 -12.30
CA ARG A 229 -16.80 18.24 -13.62
C ARG A 229 -15.90 17.04 -13.92
N TRP A 230 -14.81 16.86 -13.17
CA TRP A 230 -13.87 15.77 -13.41
C TRP A 230 -14.12 14.58 -12.48
N PRO A 231 -14.25 13.36 -13.05
CA PRO A 231 -14.28 12.14 -12.26
C PRO A 231 -13.01 11.97 -11.41
N ALA A 232 -13.12 11.25 -10.29
CA ALA A 232 -12.02 11.01 -9.35
C ALA A 232 -10.74 10.48 -10.04
N VAL A 233 -10.89 9.57 -11.02
CA VAL A 233 -9.77 9.03 -11.80
C VAL A 233 -9.02 10.13 -12.55
N GLN A 234 -9.76 11.03 -13.23
CA GLN A 234 -9.15 12.13 -13.98
C GLN A 234 -8.49 13.15 -13.05
N LYS A 235 -9.12 13.48 -11.90
CA LYS A 235 -8.51 14.33 -10.89
C LYS A 235 -7.17 13.75 -10.43
N SER A 236 -7.15 12.46 -10.09
CA SER A 236 -5.93 11.78 -9.63
C SER A 236 -4.81 11.79 -10.68
N GLU A 237 -5.11 11.49 -11.95
CA GLU A 237 -4.10 11.53 -13.02
C GLU A 237 -3.56 12.95 -13.27
N ARG A 238 -4.43 13.98 -13.23
CA ARG A 238 -3.99 15.37 -13.38
C ARG A 238 -3.12 15.83 -12.22
N VAL A 239 -3.49 15.47 -10.98
CA VAL A 239 -2.66 15.74 -9.79
C VAL A 239 -1.32 15.04 -9.91
N ARG A 240 -1.28 13.75 -10.32
CA ARG A 240 -0.04 13.00 -10.54
C ARG A 240 0.86 13.69 -11.58
N ALA A 241 0.29 14.15 -12.69
CA ALA A 241 1.04 14.87 -13.72
C ALA A 241 1.62 16.19 -13.16
N SER A 242 0.84 16.96 -12.36
CA SER A 242 1.33 18.20 -11.74
C SER A 242 2.46 17.92 -10.74
N VAL A 243 2.34 16.88 -9.91
CA VAL A 243 3.39 16.47 -8.96
C VAL A 243 4.66 16.03 -9.70
N LYS A 244 4.54 15.24 -10.78
CA LYS A 244 5.67 14.85 -11.62
C LYS A 244 6.40 16.09 -12.21
N ARG A 245 5.64 17.08 -12.73
CA ARG A 245 6.22 18.36 -13.19
C ARG A 245 6.97 19.10 -12.08
N MET A 246 6.43 19.12 -10.88
CA MET A 246 7.08 19.76 -9.73
C MET A 246 8.39 19.07 -9.32
N ARG A 247 8.47 17.76 -9.49
CA ARG A 247 9.69 16.96 -9.22
C ARG A 247 10.75 17.22 -10.28
N HIS A 248 10.35 17.23 -11.54
CA HIS A 248 11.26 17.29 -12.70
C HIS A 248 10.95 18.50 -13.61
N PRO A 249 11.07 19.76 -13.12
CA PRO A 249 10.65 20.93 -13.90
C PRO A 249 11.43 21.09 -15.21
N ARG A 250 12.72 20.77 -15.21
CA ARG A 250 13.54 20.83 -16.43
C ARG A 250 13.14 19.78 -17.46
N LEU A 251 12.96 18.54 -17.02
CA LEU A 251 12.51 17.44 -17.89
C LEU A 251 11.15 17.76 -18.52
N THR A 252 10.22 18.26 -17.72
CA THR A 252 8.88 18.63 -18.21
C THR A 252 8.91 19.79 -19.19
N ALA A 253 9.78 20.79 -18.96
CA ALA A 253 9.99 21.87 -19.93
C ALA A 253 10.49 21.30 -21.26
N TRP A 254 11.48 20.41 -21.23
CA TRP A 254 11.99 19.75 -22.42
C TRP A 254 10.96 18.85 -23.12
N GLU A 255 10.21 18.05 -22.40
CA GLU A 255 9.10 17.26 -22.97
C GLU A 255 8.08 18.16 -23.68
N THR A 256 7.75 19.31 -23.09
CA THR A 256 6.82 20.28 -23.67
C THR A 256 7.38 20.95 -24.93
N GLU A 257 8.64 21.37 -24.89
CA GLU A 257 9.35 21.97 -26.03
C GLU A 257 9.49 20.97 -27.17
N PHE A 258 9.84 19.72 -26.86
CA PHE A 258 9.93 18.63 -27.84
C PHE A 258 8.57 18.34 -28.50
N GLY A 259 7.51 18.21 -27.70
CA GLY A 259 6.17 18.02 -28.24
C GLY A 259 5.69 19.19 -29.11
N THR A 260 6.10 20.42 -28.78
CA THR A 260 5.82 21.60 -29.60
C THR A 260 6.63 21.58 -30.89
N ALA A 261 7.89 21.14 -30.84
CA ALA A 261 8.72 20.97 -32.01
C ALA A 261 8.16 19.94 -33.00
N LEU A 262 7.68 18.78 -32.50
CA LEU A 262 7.04 17.76 -33.33
C LEU A 262 5.80 18.30 -34.04
N LYS A 263 4.95 19.06 -33.37
CA LYS A 263 3.77 19.70 -33.96
C LYS A 263 4.15 20.71 -35.05
N LYS A 264 5.18 21.53 -34.81
CA LYS A 264 5.69 22.52 -35.80
C LYS A 264 6.29 21.87 -37.04
N LEU A 265 6.87 20.67 -36.87
CA LEU A 265 7.43 19.88 -37.99
C LEU A 265 6.32 19.13 -38.77
N GLY A 266 5.12 19.03 -38.24
CA GLY A 266 4.10 18.15 -38.82
C GLY A 266 4.48 16.67 -38.74
N TRP A 267 5.13 16.26 -37.64
CA TRP A 267 5.56 14.87 -37.48
C TRP A 267 4.36 13.91 -37.58
N PRO A 268 4.46 12.81 -38.38
CA PRO A 268 3.34 11.89 -38.57
C PRO A 268 2.96 11.16 -37.28
N GLU A 269 1.68 11.07 -36.97
CA GLU A 269 1.17 10.38 -35.75
C GLU A 269 1.45 8.87 -35.75
N ASP A 270 1.60 8.26 -36.95
CA ASP A 270 1.87 6.84 -37.13
C ASP A 270 3.35 6.46 -37.13
N ILE A 271 4.23 7.43 -36.86
CA ILE A 271 5.67 7.25 -36.69
C ILE A 271 6.09 7.78 -35.31
N GLY A 272 6.49 6.86 -34.42
CA GLY A 272 7.01 7.22 -33.11
C GLY A 272 8.37 7.90 -33.22
N LEU A 273 8.59 8.98 -32.48
CA LEU A 273 9.90 9.58 -32.25
C LEU A 273 10.09 9.76 -30.74
N GLU A 274 11.09 9.10 -30.21
CA GLU A 274 11.39 9.10 -28.79
C GLU A 274 12.82 9.61 -28.57
N PRO A 275 13.02 10.65 -27.73
CA PRO A 275 14.35 11.07 -27.30
C PRO A 275 14.94 10.00 -26.35
N SER A 276 16.24 10.08 -26.09
CA SER A 276 16.87 9.26 -25.06
C SER A 276 16.18 9.45 -23.70
N PRO A 277 16.14 8.42 -22.84
CA PRO A 277 15.54 8.52 -21.52
C PRO A 277 16.09 9.75 -20.78
N PHE A 278 15.18 10.56 -20.23
CA PHE A 278 15.51 11.81 -19.51
C PHE A 278 16.31 12.85 -20.32
N PHE A 279 16.36 12.71 -21.66
CA PHE A 279 17.21 13.57 -22.53
C PHE A 279 18.67 13.58 -22.09
N GLU A 280 19.20 12.42 -21.67
CA GLU A 280 20.58 12.30 -21.19
C GLU A 280 21.62 12.45 -22.31
N ASP A 281 21.25 12.13 -23.53
CA ASP A 281 22.06 12.32 -24.74
C ASP A 281 21.18 12.78 -25.93
N ASP A 282 21.83 13.08 -27.06
CA ASP A 282 21.18 13.64 -28.24
C ASP A 282 20.58 12.57 -29.17
N ARG A 283 20.53 11.31 -28.73
CA ARG A 283 19.98 10.20 -29.52
C ARG A 283 18.49 10.29 -29.60
N MET A 284 17.95 10.08 -30.80
CA MET A 284 16.53 9.93 -31.06
C MET A 284 16.27 8.55 -31.66
N THR A 285 15.22 7.91 -31.21
CA THR A 285 14.79 6.61 -31.73
C THR A 285 13.51 6.80 -32.54
N VAL A 286 13.53 6.38 -33.80
CA VAL A 286 12.35 6.37 -34.66
C VAL A 286 11.78 4.96 -34.71
N THR A 287 10.47 4.83 -34.44
CA THR A 287 9.77 3.53 -34.45
C THR A 287 8.50 3.61 -35.28
N PHE A 288 8.27 2.61 -36.11
CA PHE A 288 7.00 2.41 -36.80
C PHE A 288 6.77 0.95 -37.12
N SER A 289 5.50 0.56 -37.24
CA SER A 289 5.07 -0.78 -37.61
C SER A 289 4.44 -0.76 -39.00
N PHE A 290 4.63 -1.80 -39.79
CA PHE A 290 4.02 -1.92 -41.11
C PHE A 290 3.57 -3.35 -41.37
N LYS A 291 2.53 -3.52 -42.21
CA LYS A 291 2.00 -4.83 -42.64
C LYS A 291 2.36 -5.15 -44.08
N THR A 292 2.64 -4.15 -44.90
CA THR A 292 2.91 -4.30 -46.34
C THR A 292 4.16 -3.51 -46.74
N ALA A 293 4.80 -3.90 -47.86
CA ALA A 293 5.91 -3.18 -48.43
C ALA A 293 5.55 -1.74 -48.84
N ASP A 294 4.29 -1.51 -49.29
CA ASP A 294 3.83 -0.17 -49.67
C ASP A 294 3.63 0.74 -48.44
N GLU A 295 3.18 0.18 -47.31
CA GLU A 295 3.15 0.93 -46.05
C GLU A 295 4.55 1.32 -45.59
N PHE A 296 5.51 0.39 -45.70
CA PHE A 296 6.91 0.66 -45.38
C PHE A 296 7.45 1.80 -46.23
N ARG A 297 7.32 1.71 -47.57
CA ARG A 297 7.79 2.73 -48.51
C ARG A 297 7.17 4.09 -48.16
N ARG A 298 5.88 4.19 -48.01
CA ARG A 298 5.21 5.46 -47.67
C ARG A 298 5.74 6.10 -46.39
N ARG A 299 6.04 5.31 -45.34
CA ARG A 299 6.61 5.83 -44.11
C ARG A 299 8.05 6.29 -44.26
N VAL A 300 8.85 5.54 -44.99
CA VAL A 300 10.22 5.91 -45.31
C VAL A 300 10.26 7.20 -46.16
N ASP A 301 9.41 7.36 -47.18
CA ASP A 301 9.30 8.55 -47.99
C ASP A 301 8.92 9.78 -47.14
N ARG A 302 7.98 9.63 -46.19
CA ARG A 302 7.67 10.72 -45.26
C ARG A 302 8.86 11.10 -44.39
N LEU A 303 9.60 10.11 -43.85
CA LEU A 303 10.82 10.37 -43.08
C LEU A 303 11.89 11.02 -43.91
N HIS A 304 12.05 10.62 -45.17
CA HIS A 304 12.99 11.24 -46.11
C HIS A 304 12.66 12.72 -46.32
N ASN A 305 11.40 13.07 -46.54
CA ASN A 305 10.94 14.45 -46.70
C ASN A 305 11.17 15.28 -45.43
N LEU A 306 10.93 14.71 -44.24
CA LEU A 306 11.19 15.36 -42.94
C LEU A 306 12.69 15.55 -42.71
N ALA A 307 13.55 14.61 -43.14
CA ALA A 307 14.99 14.70 -43.01
C ALA A 307 15.59 15.81 -43.91
N ALA A 308 14.96 16.09 -45.06
CA ALA A 308 15.32 17.16 -45.94
C ALA A 308 14.88 18.56 -45.46
N ASP A 309 13.96 18.62 -44.50
CA ASP A 309 13.46 19.88 -43.91
C ASP A 309 14.47 20.42 -42.88
N GLU A 310 15.06 21.58 -43.16
CA GLU A 310 16.03 22.22 -42.24
C GLU A 310 15.45 22.46 -40.83
N ARG A 311 14.11 22.54 -40.69
CA ARG A 311 13.41 22.71 -39.42
C ARG A 311 13.61 21.50 -38.50
N ILE A 312 14.03 20.35 -39.01
CA ILE A 312 14.28 19.15 -38.18
C ILE A 312 15.31 19.43 -37.09
N ARG A 313 16.21 20.37 -37.29
CA ARG A 313 17.22 20.80 -36.30
C ARG A 313 16.59 21.37 -35.03
N ILE A 314 15.30 21.73 -35.02
CA ILE A 314 14.60 22.22 -33.83
C ILE A 314 14.52 21.13 -32.74
N LEU A 315 14.58 19.84 -33.12
CA LEU A 315 14.56 18.71 -32.19
C LEU A 315 15.82 18.67 -31.30
N TRP A 316 16.94 19.21 -31.74
CA TRP A 316 18.22 19.26 -31.04
C TRP A 316 18.59 20.66 -30.52
N ARG A 317 17.67 21.62 -30.46
CA ARG A 317 17.94 22.99 -29.97
C ARG A 317 18.32 23.08 -28.49
N HIS A 318 18.35 21.96 -27.77
CA HIS A 318 18.78 21.87 -26.36
C HIS A 318 20.31 21.82 -26.17
N GLU A 319 21.10 21.87 -27.25
CA GLU A 319 22.57 21.66 -27.28
C GLU A 319 23.43 22.73 -26.62
N LYS A 320 22.88 23.81 -26.06
CA LYS A 320 23.73 24.88 -25.53
C LYS A 320 23.41 25.27 -24.09
N LYS A 321 23.73 24.40 -23.12
CA LYS A 321 24.20 24.84 -21.79
C LYS A 321 25.33 23.95 -21.31
N PRO A 322 26.43 24.54 -20.76
CA PRO A 322 27.63 23.81 -20.44
C PRO A 322 27.40 22.70 -19.46
N ARG A 323 27.94 21.52 -19.72
CA ARG A 323 28.06 20.41 -18.79
C ARG A 323 28.77 20.91 -17.55
N THR A 324 28.09 20.97 -16.41
CA THR A 324 28.77 21.15 -15.12
C THR A 324 29.62 19.91 -14.89
N PRO A 325 30.95 20.05 -14.63
CA PRO A 325 31.78 18.88 -14.37
C PRO A 325 31.27 18.15 -13.11
N ARG A 326 31.24 16.83 -13.19
CA ARG A 326 31.05 15.98 -12.03
C ARG A 326 32.19 16.21 -11.05
N VAL A 327 31.91 16.72 -9.85
CA VAL A 327 32.77 16.64 -8.67
C VAL A 327 32.32 15.46 -7.84
#